data_9770851d2f0148217ccbf820352a4222
#
_entry.id   9770851d2f0148217ccbf820352a4222
#
_cell.length_a   1.000
_cell.length_b   1.000
_cell.length_c   1.000
_cell.angle_alpha   90.00
_cell.angle_beta   90.00
_cell.angle_gamma   90.00
#
_symmetry.space_group_name_H-M   'P 1'
#
loop_
_entity.id
_entity.type
_entity.pdbx_description
1 polymer ?
#
loop_
_entity_poly.entity_id
_entity_poly.type
_entity_poly.pdbx_seq_one_letter_code
_entity_poly.pdbx_strand_id
1 'polypeptide(L)'
;SYAGAMGMPQFMPSSWNRYAVDFDGDGRVDLHGSVADVIGSVAHYLAEFGWTRGLPTHFDVRAPVDAAHRAALLGPDIVPSFTAQEFLERQAWLPEEAQTHAGLLALVELQNGSAAPSYVAGTSNFYTITRYNWSSYYAMAVIDLGTAVARAVSPSALAPTVLSGVRPD
;
A
#
# COMPACT_ATOMS: atom_id res chain seq x y z
N SER A 1 11.10 15.28 -13.91
CA SER A 1 9.75 15.74 -14.29
C SER A 1 9.66 17.26 -14.35
N TYR A 2 8.59 17.80 -14.89
CA TYR A 2 8.36 19.27 -14.91
C TYR A 2 8.35 19.87 -13.49
N ALA A 3 7.89 19.13 -12.50
CA ALA A 3 7.88 19.55 -11.10
C ALA A 3 9.23 19.35 -10.39
N GLY A 4 10.28 18.88 -11.09
CA GLY A 4 11.60 18.69 -10.53
C GLY A 4 11.85 17.33 -9.85
N ALA A 5 10.98 16.34 -10.03
CA ALA A 5 11.23 15.00 -9.54
C ALA A 5 12.44 14.36 -10.24
N MET A 6 13.33 13.73 -9.47
CA MET A 6 14.66 13.27 -9.90
C MET A 6 14.91 11.80 -9.51
N GLY A 7 15.81 11.17 -10.26
CA GLY A 7 16.29 9.82 -10.03
C GLY A 7 15.24 8.74 -10.29
N MET A 8 15.59 7.49 -10.07
CA MET A 8 14.67 6.35 -10.21
C MET A 8 13.45 6.46 -9.29
N PRO A 9 13.58 6.92 -8.02
CA PRO A 9 12.44 7.03 -7.12
C PRO A 9 11.56 8.26 -7.43
N GLN A 10 11.95 9.12 -8.36
CA GLN A 10 11.24 10.37 -8.67
C GLN A 10 11.03 11.26 -7.42
N PHE A 11 12.05 11.35 -6.59
CA PHE A 11 12.03 12.21 -5.42
C PHE A 11 12.02 13.69 -5.80
N MET A 12 11.19 14.47 -5.12
CA MET A 12 11.30 15.92 -5.15
C MET A 12 12.63 16.36 -4.48
N PRO A 13 13.22 17.51 -4.85
CA PRO A 13 14.47 17.99 -4.26
C PRO A 13 14.46 18.01 -2.72
N SER A 14 13.33 18.40 -2.10
CA SER A 14 13.16 18.37 -0.65
C SER A 14 13.16 16.96 -0.08
N SER A 15 12.54 16.00 -0.79
CA SER A 15 12.53 14.59 -0.40
C SER A 15 13.92 13.97 -0.54
N TRP A 16 14.65 14.31 -1.60
CA TRP A 16 16.04 13.90 -1.77
C TRP A 16 16.90 14.33 -0.57
N ASN A 17 16.89 15.62 -0.25
CA ASN A 17 17.71 16.15 0.85
C ASN A 17 17.34 15.56 2.22
N ARG A 18 16.11 15.12 2.41
CA ARG A 18 15.63 14.68 3.72
C ARG A 18 15.67 13.16 3.89
N TYR A 19 15.42 12.40 2.82
CA TYR A 19 15.17 10.95 2.93
C TYR A 19 16.16 10.08 2.16
N ALA A 20 16.98 10.66 1.27
CA ALA A 20 17.95 9.87 0.53
C ALA A 20 19.08 9.39 1.45
N VAL A 21 19.46 8.13 1.29
CA VAL A 21 20.48 7.46 2.09
C VAL A 21 21.47 6.71 1.19
N ASP A 22 22.73 6.69 1.59
CA ASP A 22 23.75 5.78 1.08
C ASP A 22 23.50 4.42 1.74
N PHE A 23 22.83 3.52 1.02
CA PHE A 23 22.39 2.24 1.58
C PHE A 23 23.40 1.11 1.31
N ASP A 24 24.22 1.24 0.26
CA ASP A 24 25.30 0.28 -0.02
C ASP A 24 26.63 0.65 0.64
N GLY A 25 26.74 1.84 1.24
CA GLY A 25 27.90 2.26 2.02
C GLY A 25 29.11 2.65 1.19
N ASP A 26 28.93 3.05 -0.07
CA ASP A 26 30.03 3.45 -0.97
C ASP A 26 30.51 4.89 -0.72
N GLY A 27 29.88 5.62 0.20
CA GLY A 27 30.20 6.99 0.56
C GLY A 27 29.47 8.06 -0.25
N ARG A 28 28.49 7.66 -1.10
CA ARG A 28 27.68 8.57 -1.92
C ARG A 28 26.24 8.13 -1.93
N VAL A 29 25.33 9.09 -2.08
CA VAL A 29 23.91 8.82 -2.36
C VAL A 29 23.69 8.92 -3.86
N ASP A 30 23.45 7.82 -4.54
CA ASP A 30 23.21 7.77 -5.99
C ASP A 30 21.82 7.23 -6.34
N LEU A 31 20.83 8.09 -6.36
CA LEU A 31 19.46 7.72 -6.75
C LEU A 31 19.25 7.60 -8.28
N HIS A 32 20.29 7.77 -9.08
CA HIS A 32 20.27 7.55 -10.52
C HIS A 32 20.85 6.20 -10.93
N GLY A 33 21.90 5.74 -10.25
CA GLY A 33 22.67 4.55 -10.63
C GLY A 33 22.63 3.41 -9.61
N SER A 34 22.52 3.70 -8.30
CA SER A 34 22.50 2.66 -7.26
C SER A 34 21.06 2.22 -6.95
N VAL A 35 20.70 0.99 -7.34
CA VAL A 35 19.42 0.38 -6.98
C VAL A 35 19.30 0.21 -5.45
N ALA A 36 20.42 -0.05 -4.76
CA ALA A 36 20.45 -0.20 -3.31
C ALA A 36 20.05 1.10 -2.61
N ASP A 37 20.64 2.23 -3.01
CA ASP A 37 20.30 3.55 -2.47
C ASP A 37 18.84 3.93 -2.74
N VAL A 38 18.35 3.60 -3.94
CA VAL A 38 16.94 3.83 -4.31
C VAL A 38 16.01 3.07 -3.37
N ILE A 39 16.23 1.77 -3.17
CA ILE A 39 15.41 0.93 -2.28
C ILE A 39 15.53 1.43 -0.84
N GLY A 40 16.74 1.67 -0.35
CA GLY A 40 16.98 2.17 1.00
C GLY A 40 16.32 3.53 1.25
N SER A 41 16.42 4.45 0.30
CA SER A 41 15.83 5.78 0.40
C SER A 41 14.29 5.76 0.37
N VAL A 42 13.68 4.91 -0.47
CA VAL A 42 12.22 4.73 -0.49
C VAL A 42 11.75 4.10 0.83
N ALA A 43 12.47 3.08 1.32
CA ALA A 43 12.15 2.46 2.60
C ALA A 43 12.26 3.45 3.78
N HIS A 44 13.31 4.27 3.78
CA HIS A 44 13.49 5.34 4.77
C HIS A 44 12.35 6.37 4.70
N TYR A 45 11.98 6.81 3.49
CA TYR A 45 10.83 7.69 3.29
C TYR A 45 9.56 7.12 3.92
N LEU A 46 9.21 5.88 3.60
CA LEU A 46 8.01 5.24 4.14
C LEU A 46 8.07 5.10 5.68
N ALA A 47 9.25 4.75 6.23
CA ALA A 47 9.44 4.66 7.68
C ALA A 47 9.22 6.02 8.38
N GLU A 48 9.76 7.11 7.83
CA GLU A 48 9.58 8.47 8.35
C GLU A 48 8.11 8.94 8.29
N PHE A 49 7.33 8.43 7.36
CA PHE A 49 5.89 8.67 7.28
C PHE A 49 5.03 7.66 8.05
N GLY A 50 5.64 6.84 8.92
CA GLY A 50 4.93 6.00 9.86
C GLY A 50 4.61 4.58 9.38
N TRP A 51 5.34 4.07 8.36
CA TRP A 51 5.18 2.67 7.96
C TRP A 51 5.42 1.73 9.13
N THR A 52 4.44 0.89 9.41
CA THR A 52 4.50 -0.13 10.45
C THR A 52 4.67 -1.50 9.82
N ARG A 53 5.82 -2.14 10.09
CA ARG A 53 6.10 -3.48 9.57
C ARG A 53 5.09 -4.50 10.10
N GLY A 54 4.56 -5.34 9.21
CA GLY A 54 3.58 -6.37 9.55
C GLY A 54 2.13 -5.90 9.66
N LEU A 55 1.89 -4.59 9.64
CA LEU A 55 0.54 -4.06 9.55
C LEU A 55 0.03 -4.17 8.11
N PRO A 56 -1.14 -4.78 7.85
CA PRO A 56 -1.77 -4.75 6.54
C PRO A 56 -1.95 -3.31 6.02
N THR A 57 -1.90 -3.13 4.71
CA THR A 57 -2.17 -1.82 4.10
C THR A 57 -3.65 -1.47 4.11
N HIS A 58 -4.51 -2.45 3.96
CA HIS A 58 -5.96 -2.31 3.98
C HIS A 58 -6.63 -3.63 4.32
N PHE A 59 -7.91 -3.57 4.61
CA PHE A 59 -8.80 -4.71 4.76
C PHE A 59 -9.93 -4.61 3.74
N ASP A 60 -10.53 -5.75 3.40
CA ASP A 60 -11.78 -5.78 2.66
C ASP A 60 -12.89 -5.08 3.46
N VAL A 61 -13.78 -4.40 2.76
CA VAL A 61 -14.94 -3.75 3.36
C VAL A 61 -16.13 -3.79 2.43
N ARG A 62 -17.32 -3.94 2.98
CA ARG A 62 -18.56 -3.60 2.28
C ARG A 62 -19.06 -2.29 2.85
N ALA A 63 -19.09 -1.26 1.99
CA ALA A 63 -19.56 0.05 2.39
C ALA A 63 -21.04 0.02 2.81
N PRO A 64 -21.49 0.92 3.69
CA PRO A 64 -22.90 1.04 4.07
C PRO A 64 -23.80 1.25 2.85
N VAL A 65 -24.94 0.57 2.83
CA VAL A 65 -26.00 0.82 1.83
C VAL A 65 -26.59 2.21 2.05
N ASP A 66 -26.78 2.60 3.32
CA ASP A 66 -27.25 3.93 3.69
C ASP A 66 -26.27 5.02 3.23
N ALA A 67 -26.79 5.98 2.46
CA ALA A 67 -25.97 7.03 1.85
C ALA A 67 -25.38 8.00 2.88
N ALA A 68 -26.08 8.28 3.99
CA ALA A 68 -25.59 9.20 5.00
C ALA A 68 -24.45 8.56 5.80
N HIS A 69 -24.58 7.29 6.18
CA HIS A 69 -23.51 6.54 6.85
C HIS A 69 -22.27 6.41 5.93
N ARG A 70 -22.49 6.10 4.66
CA ARG A 70 -21.39 6.00 3.69
C ARG A 70 -20.70 7.35 3.50
N ALA A 71 -21.44 8.43 3.32
CA ALA A 71 -20.89 9.77 3.18
C ALA A 71 -20.09 10.20 4.43
N ALA A 72 -20.56 9.85 5.62
CA ALA A 72 -19.86 10.14 6.87
C ALA A 72 -18.49 9.44 6.93
N LEU A 73 -18.42 8.14 6.52
CA LEU A 73 -17.15 7.40 6.49
C LEU A 73 -16.20 7.89 5.38
N LEU A 74 -16.73 8.38 4.26
CA LEU A 74 -15.94 8.93 3.17
C LEU A 74 -15.45 10.36 3.43
N GLY A 75 -16.04 11.07 4.40
CA GLY A 75 -15.75 12.49 4.65
C GLY A 75 -14.27 12.82 4.90
N PRO A 76 -13.52 12.02 5.66
CA PRO A 76 -12.08 12.24 5.85
C PRO A 76 -11.18 11.85 4.67
N ASP A 77 -11.75 11.43 3.53
CA ASP A 77 -11.02 10.93 2.37
C ASP A 77 -10.11 9.73 2.75
N ILE A 78 -8.85 9.74 2.33
CA ILE A 78 -7.87 8.67 2.58
C ILE A 78 -7.27 8.69 4.00
N VAL A 79 -7.66 9.65 4.84
CA VAL A 79 -7.07 9.82 6.17
C VAL A 79 -7.73 8.86 7.17
N PRO A 80 -7.01 7.91 7.79
CA PRO A 80 -7.57 7.03 8.81
C PRO A 80 -8.15 7.82 9.97
N SER A 81 -9.46 7.74 10.17
CA SER A 81 -10.19 8.62 11.10
C SER A 81 -11.21 7.89 11.97
N PHE A 82 -11.54 6.64 11.67
CA PHE A 82 -12.56 5.88 12.38
C PHE A 82 -12.01 4.55 12.89
N THR A 83 -12.44 4.15 14.07
CA THR A 83 -12.20 2.80 14.60
C THR A 83 -13.02 1.75 13.84
N ALA A 84 -12.62 0.48 13.95
CA ALA A 84 -13.40 -0.62 13.39
C ALA A 84 -14.82 -0.66 13.94
N GLN A 85 -15.01 -0.35 15.24
CA GLN A 85 -16.33 -0.26 15.87
C GLN A 85 -17.20 0.81 15.20
N GLU A 86 -16.67 2.00 14.93
CA GLU A 86 -17.41 3.08 14.28
C GLU A 86 -17.81 2.74 12.84
N PHE A 87 -17.02 1.90 12.13
CA PHE A 87 -17.41 1.31 10.85
C PHE A 87 -18.66 0.41 11.02
N LEU A 88 -18.64 -0.49 12.00
CA LEU A 88 -19.75 -1.40 12.27
C LEU A 88 -21.02 -0.64 12.71
N GLU A 89 -20.91 0.36 13.57
CA GLU A 89 -22.01 1.23 14.00
C GLU A 89 -22.67 1.95 12.81
N ARG A 90 -21.89 2.27 11.77
CA ARG A 90 -22.38 2.85 10.51
C ARG A 90 -22.75 1.79 9.47
N GLN A 91 -22.93 0.53 9.91
CA GLN A 91 -23.39 -0.57 9.06
C GLN A 91 -22.43 -0.94 7.91
N ALA A 92 -21.15 -0.59 8.00
CA ALA A 92 -20.14 -1.18 7.16
C ALA A 92 -19.83 -2.60 7.64
N TRP A 93 -19.59 -3.52 6.72
CA TRP A 93 -19.09 -4.85 7.06
C TRP A 93 -17.57 -4.87 6.98
N LEU A 94 -16.95 -5.47 7.99
CA LEU A 94 -15.51 -5.70 8.07
C LEU A 94 -15.23 -7.18 8.38
N PRO A 95 -14.15 -7.78 7.83
CA PRO A 95 -13.71 -9.11 8.22
C PRO A 95 -13.19 -9.11 9.68
N GLU A 96 -13.12 -10.29 10.30
CA GLU A 96 -12.78 -10.45 11.71
C GLU A 96 -11.43 -9.82 12.08
N GLU A 97 -10.43 -9.98 11.21
CA GLU A 97 -9.11 -9.37 11.40
C GLU A 97 -9.15 -7.84 11.43
N ALA A 98 -10.03 -7.21 10.65
CA ALA A 98 -10.22 -5.77 10.67
C ALA A 98 -10.98 -5.30 11.91
N GLN A 99 -11.94 -6.11 12.42
CA GLN A 99 -12.69 -5.77 13.62
C GLN A 99 -11.82 -5.74 14.88
N THR A 100 -10.73 -6.51 14.90
CA THR A 100 -9.75 -6.54 15.99
C THR A 100 -8.61 -5.54 15.82
N HIS A 101 -8.59 -4.81 14.72
CA HIS A 101 -7.57 -3.79 14.46
C HIS A 101 -7.70 -2.61 15.44
N ALA A 102 -6.63 -2.35 16.19
CA ALA A 102 -6.61 -1.30 17.21
C ALA A 102 -6.40 0.12 16.65
N GLY A 103 -5.95 0.24 15.39
CA GLY A 103 -5.71 1.52 14.73
C GLY A 103 -6.97 2.12 14.10
N LEU A 104 -6.83 3.32 13.56
CA LEU A 104 -7.88 3.94 12.77
C LEU A 104 -7.86 3.44 11.33
N LEU A 105 -9.02 3.48 10.69
CA LEU A 105 -9.29 3.09 9.31
C LEU A 105 -9.87 4.27 8.53
N ALA A 106 -9.65 4.29 7.23
CA ALA A 106 -10.32 5.17 6.28
C ALA A 106 -11.19 4.33 5.34
N LEU A 107 -12.43 4.73 5.10
CA LEU A 107 -13.20 4.15 3.99
C LEU A 107 -12.74 4.82 2.70
N VAL A 108 -12.13 4.05 1.82
CA VAL A 108 -11.60 4.53 0.54
C VAL A 108 -12.45 3.99 -0.59
N GLU A 109 -13.01 4.89 -1.40
CA GLU A 109 -13.78 4.55 -2.59
C GLU A 109 -12.88 4.54 -3.83
N LEU A 110 -13.02 3.52 -4.66
CA LEU A 110 -12.31 3.32 -5.91
C LEU A 110 -13.32 3.24 -7.06
N GLN A 111 -13.35 4.25 -7.91
CA GLN A 111 -14.21 4.30 -9.08
C GLN A 111 -13.71 3.35 -10.16
N ASN A 112 -14.60 2.54 -10.73
CA ASN A 112 -14.29 1.50 -11.71
C ASN A 112 -14.88 1.83 -13.11
N GLY A 113 -14.74 3.07 -13.54
CA GLY A 113 -15.31 3.55 -14.80
C GLY A 113 -16.84 3.48 -14.80
N SER A 114 -17.43 2.65 -15.65
CA SER A 114 -18.90 2.45 -15.73
C SER A 114 -19.42 1.38 -14.75
N ALA A 115 -18.55 0.62 -14.09
CA ALA A 115 -18.94 -0.38 -13.10
C ALA A 115 -19.16 0.27 -11.72
N ALA A 116 -19.81 -0.47 -10.82
CA ALA A 116 -19.99 -0.02 -9.45
C ALA A 116 -18.62 0.22 -8.76
N PRO A 117 -18.51 1.24 -7.90
CA PRO A 117 -17.29 1.47 -7.15
C PRO A 117 -16.97 0.30 -6.21
N SER A 118 -15.70 0.07 -5.97
CA SER A 118 -15.21 -0.81 -4.92
C SER A 118 -14.70 0.00 -3.74
N TYR A 119 -14.56 -0.66 -2.58
CA TYR A 119 -14.18 0.01 -1.34
C TYR A 119 -13.11 -0.81 -0.64
N VAL A 120 -12.19 -0.12 0.04
CA VAL A 120 -11.23 -0.73 0.97
C VAL A 120 -11.21 0.04 2.29
N ALA A 121 -10.93 -0.66 3.39
CA ALA A 121 -10.69 -0.03 4.69
C ALA A 121 -9.17 0.17 4.84
N GLY A 122 -8.68 1.35 4.46
CA GLY A 122 -7.27 1.71 4.49
C GLY A 122 -6.74 1.92 5.90
N THR A 123 -5.60 1.35 6.23
CA THR A 123 -4.89 1.53 7.50
C THR A 123 -3.92 2.73 7.43
N SER A 124 -3.14 2.95 8.50
CA SER A 124 -2.04 3.92 8.48
C SER A 124 -0.98 3.59 7.41
N ASN A 125 -0.73 2.31 7.11
CA ASN A 125 0.19 1.93 6.03
C ASN A 125 -0.34 2.29 4.64
N PHE A 126 -1.64 2.17 4.39
CA PHE A 126 -2.26 2.67 3.16
C PHE A 126 -2.03 4.18 3.02
N TYR A 127 -2.33 4.91 4.08
CA TYR A 127 -2.12 6.36 4.13
C TYR A 127 -0.65 6.74 3.92
N THR A 128 0.29 5.99 4.51
CA THR A 128 1.74 6.20 4.31
C THR A 128 2.14 6.12 2.83
N ILE A 129 1.60 5.16 2.07
CA ILE A 129 1.87 5.08 0.62
C ILE A 129 1.36 6.33 -0.09
N THR A 130 0.18 6.83 0.28
CA THR A 130 -0.37 8.06 -0.34
C THR A 130 0.43 9.32 -0.05
N ARG A 131 1.34 9.30 0.95
CA ARG A 131 2.28 10.42 1.19
C ARG A 131 3.30 10.57 0.07
N TYR A 132 3.59 9.49 -0.64
CA TYR A 132 4.46 9.52 -1.82
C TYR A 132 3.77 10.14 -3.04
N ASN A 133 2.52 9.78 -3.24
CA ASN A 133 1.65 10.37 -4.25
C ASN A 133 0.21 10.35 -3.72
N TRP A 134 -0.42 11.53 -3.57
CA TRP A 134 -1.75 11.69 -2.99
C TRP A 134 -2.83 11.13 -3.91
N SER A 135 -2.94 9.81 -3.93
CA SER A 135 -3.90 9.07 -4.75
C SER A 135 -4.15 7.68 -4.20
N SER A 136 -5.42 7.34 -3.97
CA SER A 136 -5.84 5.98 -3.60
C SER A 136 -5.53 4.95 -4.69
N TYR A 137 -5.67 5.33 -5.96
CA TYR A 137 -5.33 4.46 -7.09
C TYR A 137 -3.83 4.17 -7.17
N TYR A 138 -3.00 5.17 -6.89
CA TYR A 138 -1.55 4.97 -6.80
C TYR A 138 -1.22 3.99 -5.67
N ALA A 139 -1.81 4.18 -4.49
CA ALA A 139 -1.58 3.29 -3.36
C ALA A 139 -1.97 1.85 -3.69
N MET A 140 -3.15 1.62 -4.29
CA MET A 140 -3.57 0.29 -4.72
C MET A 140 -2.62 -0.31 -5.76
N ALA A 141 -2.20 0.46 -6.77
CA ALA A 141 -1.27 -0.01 -7.79
C ALA A 141 0.08 -0.45 -7.19
N VAL A 142 0.62 0.29 -6.22
CA VAL A 142 1.84 -0.08 -5.48
C VAL A 142 1.63 -1.37 -4.68
N ILE A 143 0.50 -1.49 -4.00
CA ILE A 143 0.16 -2.67 -3.18
C ILE A 143 0.01 -3.91 -4.05
N ASP A 144 -0.74 -3.80 -5.15
CA ASP A 144 -0.98 -4.92 -6.07
C ASP A 144 0.31 -5.37 -6.74
N LEU A 145 1.13 -4.42 -7.20
CA LEU A 145 2.45 -4.73 -7.77
C LEU A 145 3.36 -5.41 -6.73
N GLY A 146 3.45 -4.87 -5.51
CA GLY A 146 4.24 -5.44 -4.43
C GLY A 146 3.79 -6.86 -4.09
N THR A 147 2.48 -7.10 -4.04
CA THR A 147 1.90 -8.43 -3.81
C THR A 147 2.22 -9.41 -4.95
N ALA A 148 2.12 -8.96 -6.20
CA ALA A 148 2.44 -9.77 -7.36
C ALA A 148 3.94 -10.16 -7.39
N VAL A 149 4.82 -9.20 -7.11
CA VAL A 149 6.27 -9.46 -7.00
C VAL A 149 6.57 -10.44 -5.86
N ALA A 150 5.99 -10.24 -4.67
CA ALA A 150 6.20 -11.14 -3.54
C ALA A 150 5.78 -12.59 -3.87
N ARG A 151 4.66 -12.77 -4.57
CA ARG A 151 4.21 -14.10 -5.03
C ARG A 151 5.15 -14.71 -6.05
N ALA A 152 5.67 -13.91 -7.00
CA ALA A 152 6.56 -14.40 -8.05
C ALA A 152 7.93 -14.84 -7.51
N VAL A 153 8.43 -14.23 -6.44
CA VAL A 153 9.75 -14.56 -5.85
C VAL A 153 9.65 -15.52 -4.67
N SER A 154 8.44 -15.92 -4.25
CA SER A 154 8.26 -16.88 -3.16
C SER A 154 8.76 -18.27 -3.56
N PRO A 155 9.56 -18.98 -2.73
CA PRO A 155 10.16 -20.28 -3.06
C PRO A 155 9.14 -21.36 -3.48
N SER A 156 7.88 -21.26 -3.05
CA SER A 156 6.80 -22.17 -3.42
C SER A 156 6.42 -22.11 -4.90
N ALA A 157 6.73 -21.02 -5.60
CA ALA A 157 6.48 -20.87 -7.03
C ALA A 157 7.60 -21.53 -7.89
N LEU A 158 8.72 -21.90 -7.27
CA LEU A 158 9.90 -22.51 -7.90
C LEU A 158 10.00 -24.02 -7.65
N ALA A 159 8.99 -24.66 -7.04
CA ALA A 159 8.97 -26.10 -6.93
C ALA A 159 8.89 -26.72 -8.34
N PRO A 160 9.90 -27.51 -8.77
CA PRO A 160 9.82 -28.17 -10.07
C PRO A 160 8.64 -29.12 -10.06
N THR A 161 7.77 -29.02 -11.07
CA THR A 161 6.75 -30.04 -11.34
C THR A 161 7.48 -31.34 -11.62
N VAL A 162 7.55 -32.21 -10.61
CA VAL A 162 8.00 -33.58 -10.80
C VAL A 162 6.96 -34.25 -11.68
N LEU A 163 7.28 -34.38 -12.97
CA LEU A 163 6.56 -35.25 -13.88
C LEU A 163 6.73 -36.69 -13.36
N SER A 164 5.79 -37.10 -12.53
CA SER A 164 5.70 -38.50 -12.13
C SER A 164 5.15 -39.32 -13.29
N GLY A 165 5.95 -40.24 -13.76
CA GLY A 165 5.47 -41.45 -14.34
C GLY A 165 5.59 -41.61 -15.82
N VAL A 166 6.59 -42.31 -16.24
CA VAL A 166 6.41 -43.41 -17.20
C VAL A 166 7.09 -44.63 -16.56
N ARG A 167 6.31 -45.64 -16.14
CA ARG A 167 6.82 -46.99 -15.96
C ARG A 167 7.01 -47.58 -17.34
N PRO A 168 8.12 -48.19 -17.65
CA PRO A 168 8.20 -49.14 -18.77
C PRO A 168 7.67 -50.50 -18.27
N ASP A 169 6.85 -51.10 -19.11
CA ASP A 169 6.49 -52.53 -19.04
C ASP A 169 7.67 -53.39 -19.39
#